data_ba0bbf4ef3e2bb985e2beef13bbe7f3c
#
_entry.id   ba0bbf4ef3e2bb985e2beef13bbe7f3c
#
_cell.length_a   1.000
_cell.length_b   1.000
_cell.length_c   1.000
_cell.angle_alpha   90.00
_cell.angle_beta   90.00
_cell.angle_gamma   90.00
#
_symmetry.space_group_name_H-M   'P 1'
#
loop_
_entity.id
_entity.type
_entity.pdbx_description
1 polymer ?
#
loop_
_entity_poly.entity_id
_entity_poly.type
_entity_poly.pdbx_seq_one_letter_code
_entity_poly.pdbx_strand_id
1 'polypeptide(L)'
;MSFLEEIKRRRTFGIISHPDAGKTTLTEKLLLFGGAIQEAGAVKNNKIKKGATSDFMEIERQRGISVATSVLAFIYNDKKINILDTPGHKDFAEDTFRTLTAVDSVIVVIDVAKGVEPQTEKLVEVCRMRSIPMLVFINKLDREGKDAFDLLDEVEQKLGLRVTPMSFPIGMGYDFKGIYNIWEKKLNLFSGDNKTSISEGIEFDDLSNPKLDAIVGETAAETLREEVELVDEVYPAFNQEAYLAGELQPIFFGSALNNFGVKELLDAFIEIAPPPLPKKAEERLVDSKEEKMTGFVFKIHANMDPKHRDRLAFIKIVSGTFKRNAPYLHVRNGKKVKFSSPNAFFAEKKEIVEISYPGDIVGIHDTGNFKIGDTLTEGEQLNFKGIPSFSPEHFRYVNNADPMKSKQLFKGLDQLMDEGVAQLFTLDTNGRKVIGTVGALQYEVIQYRLEHEYGAKCSYENLQVHKACWVEPENSKNAEFLDFKRVKQRFLAKDKEGQLVFLADSAFTIQMTQSKYPTVKLHFTSEFKH
;
A
#
# COMPACT_ATOMS: atom_id res chain seq x y z
N MET A 1 -6.51 -26.41 -15.22
CA MET A 1 -7.34 -25.19 -15.31
C MET A 1 -6.98 -24.42 -16.57
N SER A 2 -7.95 -23.80 -17.23
CA SER A 2 -7.69 -22.92 -18.37
C SER A 2 -7.05 -21.61 -17.90
N PHE A 3 -6.42 -20.87 -18.83
CA PHE A 3 -5.83 -19.57 -18.54
C PHE A 3 -6.85 -18.58 -17.93
N LEU A 4 -8.07 -18.56 -18.46
CA LEU A 4 -9.13 -17.69 -17.97
C LEU A 4 -9.64 -18.08 -16.56
N GLU A 5 -9.66 -19.37 -16.24
CA GLU A 5 -9.99 -19.84 -14.89
C GLU A 5 -8.93 -19.41 -13.90
N GLU A 6 -7.65 -19.49 -14.27
CA GLU A 6 -6.55 -19.02 -13.42
C GLU A 6 -6.64 -17.51 -13.15
N ILE A 7 -7.02 -16.68 -14.13
CA ILE A 7 -7.26 -15.24 -13.90
C ILE A 7 -8.41 -15.03 -12.93
N LYS A 8 -9.55 -15.72 -13.13
CA LYS A 8 -10.75 -15.59 -12.27
C LYS A 8 -10.53 -16.03 -10.82
N ARG A 9 -9.53 -16.85 -10.57
CA ARG A 9 -9.18 -17.30 -9.21
C ARG A 9 -8.41 -16.26 -8.41
N ARG A 10 -7.80 -15.26 -9.03
CA ARG A 10 -6.90 -14.31 -8.35
C ARG A 10 -7.61 -13.10 -7.79
N ARG A 11 -7.21 -12.73 -6.59
CA ARG A 11 -7.60 -11.49 -5.93
C ARG A 11 -6.34 -10.83 -5.40
N THR A 12 -6.07 -9.60 -5.81
CA THR A 12 -4.91 -8.83 -5.34
C THR A 12 -5.37 -7.52 -4.75
N PHE A 13 -5.17 -7.35 -3.46
CA PHE A 13 -5.63 -6.16 -2.78
C PHE A 13 -4.61 -5.58 -1.82
N GLY A 14 -4.75 -4.28 -1.60
CA GLY A 14 -4.02 -3.54 -0.57
C GLY A 14 -4.86 -3.34 0.68
N ILE A 15 -4.21 -3.25 1.82
CA ILE A 15 -4.87 -2.81 3.06
C ILE A 15 -4.30 -1.46 3.43
N ILE A 16 -5.17 -0.45 3.54
CA ILE A 16 -4.81 0.92 3.89
C ILE A 16 -5.53 1.39 5.14
N SER A 17 -4.89 2.23 5.92
CA SER A 17 -5.47 2.82 7.12
C SER A 17 -4.63 3.96 7.65
N HIS A 18 -5.18 4.71 8.58
CA HIS A 18 -4.39 5.51 9.53
C HIS A 18 -3.56 4.59 10.45
N PRO A 19 -2.40 5.05 10.99
CA PRO A 19 -1.68 4.31 12.03
C PRO A 19 -2.57 3.89 13.20
N ASP A 20 -2.34 2.71 13.73
CA ASP A 20 -3.07 2.14 14.86
C ASP A 20 -4.55 1.78 14.62
N ALA A 21 -5.11 1.92 13.42
CA ALA A 21 -6.48 1.48 13.12
C ALA A 21 -6.66 -0.06 13.17
N GLY A 22 -5.56 -0.81 13.24
CA GLY A 22 -5.56 -2.27 13.36
C GLY A 22 -5.30 -3.01 12.06
N LYS A 23 -4.69 -2.35 11.08
CA LYS A 23 -4.35 -2.91 9.78
C LYS A 23 -3.53 -4.21 9.87
N THR A 24 -2.38 -4.18 10.54
CA THR A 24 -1.50 -5.35 10.72
C THR A 24 -2.23 -6.48 11.45
N THR A 25 -3.07 -6.16 12.44
CA THR A 25 -3.91 -7.15 13.12
C THR A 25 -4.89 -7.79 12.15
N LEU A 26 -5.55 -7.00 11.31
CA LEU A 26 -6.48 -7.52 10.28
C LEU A 26 -5.73 -8.43 9.29
N THR A 27 -4.57 -8.00 8.78
CA THR A 27 -3.71 -8.81 7.89
C THR A 27 -3.39 -10.18 8.50
N GLU A 28 -2.92 -10.21 9.75
CA GLU A 28 -2.60 -11.45 10.47
C GLU A 28 -3.84 -12.36 10.63
N LYS A 29 -5.01 -11.77 10.85
CA LYS A 29 -6.25 -12.55 10.98
C LYS A 29 -6.74 -13.09 9.63
N LEU A 30 -6.61 -12.34 8.55
CA LEU A 30 -6.90 -12.83 7.21
C LEU A 30 -6.00 -14.01 6.84
N LEU A 31 -4.70 -13.95 7.19
CA LEU A 31 -3.77 -15.07 7.00
C LEU A 31 -4.13 -16.28 7.87
N LEU A 32 -4.57 -16.06 9.11
CA LEU A 32 -5.00 -17.11 10.02
C LEU A 32 -6.25 -17.83 9.47
N PHE A 33 -7.28 -17.10 9.09
CA PHE A 33 -8.50 -17.67 8.51
C PHE A 33 -8.24 -18.34 7.15
N GLY A 34 -7.30 -17.82 6.38
CA GLY A 34 -6.82 -18.44 5.15
C GLY A 34 -5.98 -19.70 5.38
N GLY A 35 -5.70 -20.09 6.63
CA GLY A 35 -4.86 -21.24 6.97
C GLY A 35 -3.38 -21.08 6.59
N ALA A 36 -2.96 -19.86 6.29
CA ALA A 36 -1.59 -19.56 5.89
C ALA A 36 -0.61 -19.50 7.08
N ILE A 37 -1.12 -19.19 8.27
CA ILE A 37 -0.39 -19.19 9.54
C ILE A 37 -1.19 -19.95 10.61
N GLN A 38 -0.49 -20.53 11.58
CA GLN A 38 -1.14 -21.28 12.68
C GLN A 38 -1.54 -20.38 13.84
N GLU A 39 -0.80 -19.30 14.08
CA GLU A 39 -1.04 -18.33 15.13
C GLU A 39 -0.83 -16.92 14.60
N ALA A 40 -1.74 -16.01 14.90
CA ALA A 40 -1.58 -14.61 14.54
C ALA A 40 -0.65 -13.88 15.51
N GLY A 41 0.27 -13.09 14.98
CA GLY A 41 1.09 -12.16 15.77
C GLY A 41 0.30 -10.91 16.18
N ALA A 42 0.78 -10.18 17.21
CA ALA A 42 0.19 -8.91 17.63
C ALA A 42 1.26 -7.84 17.85
N VAL A 43 0.98 -6.63 17.38
CA VAL A 43 1.93 -5.50 17.39
C VAL A 43 2.14 -4.88 18.78
N LYS A 44 1.20 -5.05 19.73
CA LYS A 44 1.18 -4.26 20.98
C LYS A 44 1.05 -5.04 22.30
N ASN A 45 1.61 -6.22 22.43
CA ASN A 45 1.62 -6.84 23.75
C ASN A 45 3.01 -7.42 24.06
N ASN A 46 3.73 -6.78 24.99
CA ASN A 46 5.02 -7.26 25.53
C ASN A 46 4.99 -8.70 26.10
N LYS A 47 3.85 -9.37 26.05
CA LYS A 47 3.64 -10.75 26.47
C LYS A 47 3.55 -11.77 25.32
N ILE A 48 3.48 -11.32 24.07
CA ILE A 48 3.40 -12.22 22.90
C ILE A 48 4.80 -12.37 22.32
N LYS A 49 5.33 -13.59 22.33
CA LYS A 49 6.69 -13.95 21.89
C LYS A 49 6.89 -13.94 20.37
N LYS A 50 5.83 -13.80 19.57
CA LYS A 50 5.88 -13.83 18.09
C LYS A 50 5.46 -12.47 17.53
N GLY A 51 6.33 -11.82 16.75
CA GLY A 51 6.01 -10.60 15.99
C GLY A 51 5.03 -10.89 14.84
N ALA A 52 4.43 -9.86 14.27
CA ALA A 52 3.56 -10.02 13.10
C ALA A 52 4.34 -10.56 11.89
N THR A 53 3.71 -11.43 11.10
CA THR A 53 4.30 -12.01 9.89
C THR A 53 4.55 -10.95 8.82
N SER A 54 3.74 -9.90 8.80
CA SER A 54 3.88 -8.75 7.91
C SER A 54 5.07 -7.85 8.26
N ASP A 55 5.49 -7.80 9.54
CA ASP A 55 6.61 -6.97 10.02
C ASP A 55 7.90 -7.79 9.98
N PHE A 56 8.54 -7.85 8.83
CA PHE A 56 9.73 -8.69 8.60
C PHE A 56 11.05 -8.01 8.98
N MET A 57 11.09 -6.67 9.04
CA MET A 57 12.28 -5.93 9.45
C MET A 57 12.39 -5.84 10.97
N GLU A 58 13.63 -5.93 11.49
CA GLU A 58 13.90 -5.78 12.93
C GLU A 58 13.47 -4.41 13.46
N ILE A 59 13.66 -3.34 12.69
CA ILE A 59 13.23 -1.99 13.06
C ILE A 59 11.71 -1.86 13.17
N GLU A 60 10.94 -2.57 12.34
CA GLU A 60 9.48 -2.62 12.41
C GLU A 60 9.02 -3.24 13.73
N ARG A 61 9.64 -4.37 14.10
CA ARG A 61 9.36 -5.09 15.35
C ARG A 61 9.73 -4.27 16.60
N GLN A 62 10.87 -3.58 16.56
CA GLN A 62 11.32 -2.72 17.66
C GLN A 62 10.43 -1.50 17.86
N ARG A 63 9.96 -0.90 16.77
CA ARG A 63 9.13 0.32 16.81
C ARG A 63 7.63 0.03 16.87
N GLY A 64 7.21 -1.19 16.50
CA GLY A 64 5.81 -1.59 16.42
C GLY A 64 5.03 -0.86 15.31
N ILE A 65 5.72 -0.49 14.22
CA ILE A 65 5.14 0.17 13.04
C ILE A 65 5.70 -0.47 11.77
N SER A 66 4.84 -0.70 10.78
CA SER A 66 5.27 -1.17 9.46
C SER A 66 5.93 0.00 8.70
N VAL A 67 7.09 -0.25 8.14
CA VAL A 67 7.93 0.71 7.41
C VAL A 67 7.86 0.49 5.90
N ALA A 68 7.69 -0.79 5.50
CA ALA A 68 7.64 -1.19 4.11
C ALA A 68 6.44 -2.10 3.85
N THR A 69 5.92 -2.09 2.62
CA THR A 69 4.84 -3.00 2.22
C THR A 69 5.30 -4.44 2.26
N SER A 70 4.52 -5.31 2.88
CA SER A 70 4.69 -6.76 2.83
C SER A 70 3.82 -7.36 1.72
N VAL A 71 4.38 -8.33 1.01
CA VAL A 71 3.67 -9.11 -0.01
C VAL A 71 3.41 -10.50 0.55
N LEU A 72 2.15 -10.86 0.68
CA LEU A 72 1.71 -12.12 1.28
C LEU A 72 0.69 -12.79 0.37
N ALA A 73 0.74 -14.11 0.24
CA ALA A 73 -0.23 -14.85 -0.56
C ALA A 73 -0.72 -16.09 0.19
N PHE A 74 -1.94 -16.50 -0.11
CA PHE A 74 -2.54 -17.76 0.38
C PHE A 74 -3.69 -18.20 -0.54
N ILE A 75 -4.17 -19.42 -0.31
CA ILE A 75 -5.33 -19.95 -1.03
C ILE A 75 -6.48 -20.06 -0.04
N TYR A 76 -7.63 -19.52 -0.43
CA TYR A 76 -8.86 -19.59 0.35
C TYR A 76 -10.07 -19.81 -0.58
N ASN A 77 -10.91 -20.80 -0.30
CA ASN A 77 -12.08 -21.16 -1.13
C ASN A 77 -11.75 -21.16 -2.64
N ASP A 78 -10.71 -21.90 -3.04
CA ASP A 78 -10.17 -21.98 -4.40
C ASP A 78 -9.70 -20.64 -5.01
N LYS A 79 -9.72 -19.54 -4.30
CA LYS A 79 -9.13 -18.29 -4.75
C LYS A 79 -7.69 -18.18 -4.26
N LYS A 80 -6.81 -17.68 -5.14
CA LYS A 80 -5.46 -17.26 -4.78
C LYS A 80 -5.49 -15.79 -4.42
N ILE A 81 -5.21 -15.50 -3.17
CA ILE A 81 -5.28 -14.18 -2.59
C ILE A 81 -3.86 -13.64 -2.45
N ASN A 82 -3.62 -12.43 -2.95
CA ASN A 82 -2.39 -11.68 -2.76
C ASN A 82 -2.71 -10.44 -1.93
N ILE A 83 -2.16 -10.35 -0.74
CA ILE A 83 -2.27 -9.19 0.15
C ILE A 83 -1.02 -8.33 0.03
N LEU A 84 -1.22 -7.04 -0.12
CA LEU A 84 -0.20 -6.02 -0.05
C LEU A 84 -0.47 -5.20 1.22
N ASP A 85 0.18 -5.59 2.32
CA ASP A 85 0.06 -4.89 3.60
C ASP A 85 0.95 -3.65 3.60
N THR A 86 0.33 -2.47 3.47
CA THR A 86 1.04 -1.19 3.30
C THR A 86 1.40 -0.56 4.65
N PRO A 87 2.46 0.27 4.72
CA PRO A 87 2.70 1.05 5.94
C PRO A 87 1.56 2.05 6.19
N GLY A 88 1.11 2.16 7.45
CA GLY A 88 0.06 3.11 7.85
C GLY A 88 0.59 4.52 8.12
N HIS A 89 1.88 4.67 8.44
CA HIS A 89 2.46 5.94 8.84
C HIS A 89 2.68 6.88 7.64
N LYS A 90 2.31 8.15 7.79
CA LYS A 90 2.41 9.19 6.73
C LYS A 90 3.81 9.31 6.12
N ASP A 91 4.86 9.09 6.92
CA ASP A 91 6.25 9.19 6.48
C ASP A 91 6.60 8.14 5.40
N PHE A 92 5.82 7.06 5.29
CA PHE A 92 5.99 5.99 4.30
C PHE A 92 4.89 5.97 3.24
N ALA A 93 4.14 7.06 3.09
CA ALA A 93 3.02 7.15 2.16
C ALA A 93 3.41 6.89 0.69
N GLU A 94 4.64 7.25 0.28
CA GLU A 94 5.12 6.96 -1.08
C GLU A 94 5.17 5.44 -1.37
N ASP A 95 5.60 4.61 -0.42
CA ASP A 95 5.58 3.15 -0.59
C ASP A 95 4.14 2.64 -0.75
N THR A 96 3.21 3.21 0.02
CA THR A 96 1.78 2.91 -0.13
C THR A 96 1.26 3.32 -1.50
N PHE A 97 1.56 4.52 -1.98
CA PHE A 97 1.11 4.98 -3.30
C PHE A 97 1.63 4.10 -4.44
N ARG A 98 2.89 3.66 -4.36
CA ARG A 98 3.47 2.71 -5.33
C ARG A 98 2.77 1.37 -5.26
N THR A 99 2.54 0.85 -4.07
CA THR A 99 1.84 -0.42 -3.86
C THR A 99 0.42 -0.40 -4.43
N LEU A 100 -0.29 0.72 -4.31
CA LEU A 100 -1.64 0.90 -4.87
C LEU A 100 -1.67 0.80 -6.41
N THR A 101 -0.54 0.91 -7.12
CA THR A 101 -0.50 0.64 -8.56
C THR A 101 -0.65 -0.84 -8.90
N ALA A 102 -0.21 -1.70 -7.98
CA ALA A 102 -0.16 -3.15 -8.18
C ALA A 102 -1.43 -3.88 -7.72
N VAL A 103 -2.34 -3.22 -7.00
CA VAL A 103 -3.58 -3.83 -6.50
C VAL A 103 -4.74 -3.70 -7.48
N ASP A 104 -5.73 -4.55 -7.32
CA ASP A 104 -6.97 -4.55 -8.10
C ASP A 104 -8.17 -4.12 -7.24
N SER A 105 -8.02 -4.10 -5.92
CA SER A 105 -8.98 -3.55 -4.95
C SER A 105 -8.28 -3.18 -3.65
N VAL A 106 -8.98 -2.52 -2.72
CA VAL A 106 -8.42 -2.06 -1.44
C VAL A 106 -9.42 -2.32 -0.30
N ILE A 107 -8.89 -2.73 0.86
CA ILE A 107 -9.61 -2.70 2.13
C ILE A 107 -9.14 -1.48 2.92
N VAL A 108 -10.08 -0.59 3.25
CA VAL A 108 -9.85 0.60 4.08
C VAL A 108 -10.23 0.28 5.51
N VAL A 109 -9.29 0.36 6.45
CA VAL A 109 -9.57 0.06 7.86
C VAL A 109 -9.74 1.35 8.64
N ILE A 110 -10.86 1.49 9.34
CA ILE A 110 -11.23 2.65 10.16
C ILE A 110 -11.39 2.20 11.61
N ASP A 111 -10.84 2.97 12.54
CA ASP A 111 -11.02 2.77 13.98
C ASP A 111 -12.36 3.35 14.43
N VAL A 112 -13.22 2.54 15.05
CA VAL A 112 -14.56 2.95 15.50
C VAL A 112 -14.52 4.17 16.43
N ALA A 113 -13.51 4.30 17.28
CA ALA A 113 -13.39 5.40 18.23
C ALA A 113 -12.90 6.71 17.59
N LYS A 114 -12.03 6.60 16.56
CA LYS A 114 -11.42 7.76 15.91
C LYS A 114 -12.19 8.22 14.67
N GLY A 115 -12.81 7.28 13.94
CA GLY A 115 -13.46 7.54 12.66
C GLY A 115 -12.45 7.77 11.54
N VAL A 116 -12.82 8.60 10.58
CA VAL A 116 -11.98 8.94 9.43
C VAL A 116 -10.89 9.93 9.83
N GLU A 117 -9.65 9.52 9.68
CA GLU A 117 -8.45 10.27 10.04
C GLU A 117 -7.71 10.78 8.78
N PRO A 118 -6.93 11.88 8.86
CA PRO A 118 -6.37 12.58 7.67
C PRO A 118 -5.51 11.71 6.75
N GLN A 119 -4.83 10.68 7.28
CA GLN A 119 -4.05 9.78 6.43
C GLN A 119 -4.96 8.87 5.60
N THR A 120 -6.08 8.43 6.17
CA THR A 120 -7.09 7.64 5.44
C THR A 120 -7.70 8.46 4.29
N GLU A 121 -8.02 9.73 4.53
CA GLU A 121 -8.54 10.63 3.48
C GLU A 121 -7.60 10.70 2.27
N LYS A 122 -6.30 10.96 2.51
CA LYS A 122 -5.28 11.04 1.45
C LYS A 122 -5.14 9.73 0.65
N LEU A 123 -5.16 8.60 1.35
CA LEU A 123 -5.03 7.29 0.71
C LEU A 123 -6.27 6.92 -0.13
N VAL A 124 -7.45 7.24 0.37
CA VAL A 124 -8.72 7.04 -0.35
C VAL A 124 -8.80 7.95 -1.57
N GLU A 125 -8.33 9.20 -1.47
CA GLU A 125 -8.26 10.10 -2.62
C GLU A 125 -7.41 9.50 -3.77
N VAL A 126 -6.25 8.92 -3.44
CA VAL A 126 -5.41 8.22 -4.44
C VAL A 126 -6.14 7.01 -5.05
N CYS A 127 -6.87 6.24 -4.25
CA CYS A 127 -7.66 5.11 -4.76
C CYS A 127 -8.76 5.60 -5.72
N ARG A 128 -9.46 6.69 -5.37
CA ARG A 128 -10.49 7.31 -6.23
C ARG A 128 -9.91 7.81 -7.56
N MET A 129 -8.79 8.54 -7.52
CA MET A 129 -8.10 9.02 -8.74
C MET A 129 -7.75 7.89 -9.71
N ARG A 130 -7.57 6.68 -9.19
CA ARG A 130 -7.21 5.48 -9.97
C ARG A 130 -8.38 4.54 -10.23
N SER A 131 -9.59 4.92 -9.82
CA SER A 131 -10.80 4.09 -9.90
C SER A 131 -10.59 2.67 -9.34
N ILE A 132 -9.90 2.58 -8.19
CA ILE A 132 -9.68 1.30 -7.50
C ILE A 132 -10.91 1.03 -6.64
N PRO A 133 -11.62 -0.11 -6.81
CA PRO A 133 -12.72 -0.51 -5.96
C PRO A 133 -12.27 -0.64 -4.50
N MET A 134 -13.04 -0.08 -3.57
CA MET A 134 -12.70 -0.08 -2.15
C MET A 134 -13.81 -0.75 -1.33
N LEU A 135 -13.40 -1.43 -0.27
CA LEU A 135 -14.26 -1.97 0.76
C LEU A 135 -13.81 -1.36 2.10
N VAL A 136 -14.74 -0.97 2.94
CA VAL A 136 -14.43 -0.36 4.24
C VAL A 136 -14.67 -1.37 5.37
N PHE A 137 -13.73 -1.48 6.29
CA PHE A 137 -13.85 -2.26 7.52
C PHE A 137 -13.75 -1.36 8.74
N ILE A 138 -14.87 -1.16 9.44
CA ILE A 138 -14.92 -0.43 10.71
C ILE A 138 -14.54 -1.40 11.82
N ASN A 139 -13.37 -1.16 12.40
CA ASN A 139 -12.67 -2.07 13.29
C ASN A 139 -12.74 -1.61 14.76
N LYS A 140 -12.54 -2.55 15.67
CA LYS A 140 -12.45 -2.38 17.13
C LYS A 140 -13.78 -2.13 17.84
N LEU A 141 -14.85 -2.74 17.35
CA LEU A 141 -16.16 -2.69 18.02
C LEU A 141 -16.20 -3.21 19.47
N ASP A 142 -15.14 -3.90 19.88
CA ASP A 142 -14.90 -4.30 21.27
C ASP A 142 -14.58 -3.12 22.21
N ARG A 143 -14.53 -1.90 21.68
CA ARG A 143 -14.26 -0.66 22.42
C ARG A 143 -15.39 0.33 22.21
N GLU A 144 -15.55 1.23 23.20
CA GLU A 144 -16.41 2.39 23.04
C GLU A 144 -15.94 3.25 21.88
N GLY A 145 -16.86 3.71 21.06
CA GLY A 145 -16.58 4.49 19.87
C GLY A 145 -17.74 5.38 19.45
N LYS A 146 -17.68 5.86 18.21
CA LYS A 146 -18.75 6.65 17.59
C LYS A 146 -19.91 5.74 17.24
N ASP A 147 -21.10 6.32 17.17
CA ASP A 147 -22.29 5.65 16.66
C ASP A 147 -22.08 5.12 15.23
N ALA A 148 -22.76 4.03 14.89
CA ALA A 148 -22.59 3.40 13.58
C ALA A 148 -23.04 4.30 12.43
N PHE A 149 -24.16 5.01 12.58
CA PHE A 149 -24.65 5.95 11.57
C PHE A 149 -23.76 7.18 11.45
N ASP A 150 -23.26 7.72 12.57
CA ASP A 150 -22.28 8.81 12.57
C ASP A 150 -21.03 8.44 11.79
N LEU A 151 -20.56 7.17 11.89
CA LEU A 151 -19.42 6.68 11.15
C LEU A 151 -19.69 6.52 9.65
N LEU A 152 -20.89 6.04 9.29
CA LEU A 152 -21.32 5.94 7.89
C LEU A 152 -21.38 7.33 7.25
N ASP A 153 -21.98 8.31 7.93
CA ASP A 153 -22.04 9.69 7.48
C ASP A 153 -20.62 10.31 7.37
N GLU A 154 -19.76 10.04 8.34
CA GLU A 154 -18.38 10.54 8.32
C GLU A 154 -17.58 9.96 7.12
N VAL A 155 -17.79 8.69 6.80
CA VAL A 155 -17.18 8.06 5.61
C VAL A 155 -17.70 8.72 4.33
N GLU A 156 -19.00 8.95 4.21
CA GLU A 156 -19.57 9.61 3.03
C GLU A 156 -19.07 11.04 2.88
N GLN A 157 -19.12 11.84 3.95
CA GLN A 157 -18.77 13.26 3.89
C GLN A 157 -17.27 13.51 3.72
N LYS A 158 -16.42 12.85 4.53
CA LYS A 158 -14.97 13.09 4.52
C LYS A 158 -14.27 12.40 3.37
N LEU A 159 -14.68 11.18 3.02
CA LEU A 159 -14.05 10.43 1.94
C LEU A 159 -14.72 10.70 0.58
N GLY A 160 -15.89 11.34 0.57
CA GLY A 160 -16.68 11.58 -0.63
C GLY A 160 -17.09 10.26 -1.32
N LEU A 161 -17.45 9.27 -0.52
CA LEU A 161 -17.83 7.94 -0.97
C LEU A 161 -19.32 7.74 -0.75
N ARG A 162 -19.97 6.99 -1.63
CA ARG A 162 -21.32 6.47 -1.41
C ARG A 162 -21.21 5.08 -0.81
N VAL A 163 -21.86 4.82 0.31
CA VAL A 163 -21.70 3.58 1.07
C VAL A 163 -22.90 2.68 1.06
N THR A 164 -22.68 1.38 1.32
CA THR A 164 -23.73 0.37 1.55
C THR A 164 -23.29 -0.53 2.70
N PRO A 165 -24.00 -0.50 3.85
CA PRO A 165 -23.70 -1.40 4.95
C PRO A 165 -24.01 -2.86 4.57
N MET A 166 -23.00 -3.74 4.65
CA MET A 166 -23.13 -5.18 4.42
C MET A 166 -23.33 -5.94 5.74
N SER A 167 -22.95 -5.33 6.85
CA SER A 167 -23.22 -5.81 8.20
C SER A 167 -23.52 -4.63 9.10
N PHE A 168 -24.22 -4.86 10.22
CA PHE A 168 -24.52 -3.83 11.21
C PHE A 168 -24.24 -4.35 12.62
N PRO A 169 -23.67 -3.53 13.55
CA PRO A 169 -23.31 -3.97 14.89
C PRO A 169 -24.55 -4.11 15.79
N ILE A 170 -24.49 -5.01 16.76
CA ILE A 170 -25.47 -5.16 17.84
C ILE A 170 -24.81 -4.70 19.12
N GLY A 171 -25.02 -3.43 19.44
CA GLY A 171 -24.30 -2.75 20.52
C GLY A 171 -22.84 -2.47 20.21
N MET A 172 -22.11 -1.90 21.17
CA MET A 172 -20.71 -1.51 21.06
C MET A 172 -20.03 -1.55 22.43
N GLY A 173 -18.69 -1.71 22.47
CA GLY A 173 -17.93 -1.73 23.69
C GLY A 173 -18.33 -2.85 24.63
N TYR A 174 -18.75 -2.53 25.84
CA TYR A 174 -19.23 -3.52 26.83
C TYR A 174 -20.56 -4.17 26.42
N ASP A 175 -21.39 -3.44 25.68
CA ASP A 175 -22.71 -3.92 25.24
C ASP A 175 -22.65 -4.61 23.87
N PHE A 176 -21.43 -4.78 23.30
CA PHE A 176 -21.25 -5.43 22.03
C PHE A 176 -21.61 -6.92 22.08
N LYS A 177 -22.68 -7.29 21.40
CA LYS A 177 -23.24 -8.65 21.36
C LYS A 177 -22.92 -9.40 20.10
N GLY A 178 -22.68 -8.68 19.00
CA GLY A 178 -22.43 -9.28 17.72
C GLY A 178 -22.65 -8.34 16.54
N ILE A 179 -22.76 -8.92 15.36
CA ILE A 179 -23.19 -8.21 14.13
C ILE A 179 -24.34 -8.98 13.48
N TYR A 180 -25.20 -8.25 12.82
CA TYR A 180 -26.11 -8.79 11.84
C TYR A 180 -25.49 -8.60 10.45
N ASN A 181 -25.20 -9.70 9.74
CA ASN A 181 -24.74 -9.69 8.36
C ASN A 181 -25.96 -9.50 7.45
N ILE A 182 -26.16 -8.29 6.94
CA ILE A 182 -27.28 -7.92 6.09
C ILE A 182 -27.20 -8.65 4.73
N TRP A 183 -25.97 -8.83 4.22
CA TRP A 183 -25.70 -9.49 2.95
C TRP A 183 -26.09 -10.98 2.95
N GLU A 184 -25.70 -11.70 4.01
CA GLU A 184 -25.97 -13.14 4.14
C GLU A 184 -27.22 -13.47 4.95
N LYS A 185 -27.83 -12.45 5.58
CA LYS A 185 -28.94 -12.61 6.54
C LYS A 185 -28.59 -13.57 7.68
N LYS A 186 -27.46 -13.31 8.32
CA LYS A 186 -26.94 -14.12 9.43
C LYS A 186 -26.63 -13.28 10.64
N LEU A 187 -26.94 -13.84 11.80
CA LEU A 187 -26.60 -13.29 13.10
C LEU A 187 -25.30 -13.91 13.59
N ASN A 188 -24.27 -13.12 13.75
CA ASN A 188 -22.98 -13.55 14.29
C ASN A 188 -22.81 -12.98 15.69
N LEU A 189 -22.73 -13.87 16.69
CA LEU A 189 -22.67 -13.49 18.09
C LEU A 189 -21.23 -13.40 18.59
N PHE A 190 -20.96 -12.39 19.39
CA PHE A 190 -19.68 -12.21 20.06
C PHE A 190 -19.68 -13.00 21.39
N SER A 191 -18.76 -13.95 21.53
CA SER A 191 -18.49 -14.63 22.81
C SER A 191 -17.13 -14.19 23.32
N GLY A 192 -17.09 -13.43 24.42
CA GLY A 192 -15.88 -12.86 25.01
C GLY A 192 -14.82 -13.87 25.45
N ASP A 193 -15.20 -15.14 25.61
CA ASP A 193 -14.33 -16.20 26.14
C ASP A 193 -13.59 -17.03 25.09
N ASN A 194 -13.95 -16.93 23.81
CA ASN A 194 -13.40 -17.77 22.75
C ASN A 194 -12.59 -17.00 21.70
N LYS A 195 -11.34 -16.74 22.01
CA LYS A 195 -10.37 -16.13 21.06
C LYS A 195 -10.09 -16.96 19.81
N THR A 196 -10.61 -18.16 19.70
CA THR A 196 -10.30 -19.14 18.62
C THR A 196 -11.51 -19.83 18.02
N SER A 197 -12.71 -19.77 18.61
CA SER A 197 -13.88 -20.43 18.03
C SER A 197 -14.57 -19.52 17.02
N ILE A 198 -14.57 -19.96 15.77
CA ILE A 198 -15.44 -19.46 14.72
C ILE A 198 -16.84 -19.96 15.08
N SER A 199 -17.71 -19.13 15.62
CA SER A 199 -19.13 -19.47 15.69
C SER A 199 -19.69 -19.42 14.27
N GLU A 200 -20.27 -20.50 13.79
CA GLU A 200 -21.09 -20.45 12.57
C GLU A 200 -22.22 -19.45 12.83
N GLY A 201 -22.42 -18.52 11.91
CA GLY A 201 -23.50 -17.54 12.00
C GLY A 201 -24.84 -18.25 12.03
N ILE A 202 -25.76 -17.77 12.83
CA ILE A 202 -27.14 -18.27 12.90
C ILE A 202 -27.92 -17.65 11.73
N GLU A 203 -28.50 -18.46 10.86
CA GLU A 203 -29.38 -17.96 9.81
C GLU A 203 -30.60 -17.24 10.43
N PHE A 204 -30.82 -16.01 10.00
CA PHE A 204 -31.84 -15.14 10.56
C PHE A 204 -32.42 -14.25 9.45
N ASP A 205 -33.33 -14.85 8.65
CA ASP A 205 -33.93 -14.18 7.49
C ASP A 205 -34.92 -13.11 7.86
N ASP A 206 -35.56 -13.24 9.05
CA ASP A 206 -36.62 -12.37 9.52
C ASP A 206 -36.30 -11.87 10.93
N LEU A 207 -35.93 -10.60 11.05
CA LEU A 207 -35.65 -9.95 12.34
C LEU A 207 -36.89 -9.78 13.22
N SER A 208 -38.10 -9.92 12.69
CA SER A 208 -39.35 -9.91 13.49
C SER A 208 -39.52 -11.17 14.35
N ASN A 209 -38.72 -12.21 14.10
CA ASN A 209 -38.78 -13.46 14.83
C ASN A 209 -38.41 -13.29 16.32
N PRO A 210 -39.31 -13.67 17.27
CA PRO A 210 -39.07 -13.51 18.71
C PRO A 210 -37.83 -14.26 19.24
N LYS A 211 -37.26 -15.18 18.48
CA LYS A 211 -36.02 -15.82 18.84
C LYS A 211 -34.83 -14.83 18.96
N LEU A 212 -34.91 -13.70 18.22
CA LEU A 212 -33.89 -12.65 18.29
C LEU A 212 -33.86 -12.08 19.72
N ASP A 213 -35.03 -11.78 20.30
CA ASP A 213 -35.15 -11.23 21.66
C ASP A 213 -34.53 -12.18 22.70
N ALA A 214 -34.75 -13.49 22.52
CA ALA A 214 -34.16 -14.51 23.41
C ALA A 214 -32.64 -14.62 23.28
N ILE A 215 -32.06 -14.31 22.10
CA ILE A 215 -30.63 -14.44 21.81
C ILE A 215 -29.86 -13.19 22.26
N VAL A 216 -30.32 -12.00 21.84
CA VAL A 216 -29.58 -10.74 22.10
C VAL A 216 -30.22 -9.87 23.19
N GLY A 217 -31.40 -10.25 23.72
CA GLY A 217 -32.20 -9.47 24.67
C GLY A 217 -33.14 -8.50 23.97
N GLU A 218 -34.33 -8.25 24.60
CA GLU A 218 -35.41 -7.47 24.01
C GLU A 218 -34.99 -6.10 23.50
N THR A 219 -34.30 -5.31 24.34
CA THR A 219 -33.87 -3.96 23.96
C THR A 219 -32.93 -3.96 22.76
N ALA A 220 -31.90 -4.84 22.76
CA ALA A 220 -30.96 -4.90 21.65
C ALA A 220 -31.58 -5.43 20.37
N ALA A 221 -32.58 -6.33 20.48
CA ALA A 221 -33.31 -6.83 19.32
C ALA A 221 -34.20 -5.74 18.70
N GLU A 222 -34.89 -4.93 19.54
CA GLU A 222 -35.69 -3.81 19.11
C GLU A 222 -34.87 -2.75 18.41
N THR A 223 -33.77 -2.32 19.03
CA THR A 223 -32.81 -1.40 18.43
C THR A 223 -32.27 -1.92 17.07
N LEU A 224 -31.85 -3.19 16.99
CA LEU A 224 -31.38 -3.77 15.73
C LEU A 224 -32.44 -3.74 14.63
N ARG A 225 -33.71 -4.00 14.95
CA ARG A 225 -34.82 -3.94 13.97
C ARG A 225 -34.97 -2.53 13.40
N GLU A 226 -35.02 -1.52 14.29
CA GLU A 226 -35.12 -0.11 13.90
C GLU A 226 -33.95 0.33 13.07
N GLU A 227 -32.73 -0.03 13.47
CA GLU A 227 -31.49 0.34 12.79
C GLU A 227 -31.37 -0.32 11.40
N VAL A 228 -31.71 -1.61 11.27
CA VAL A 228 -31.69 -2.30 9.96
C VAL A 228 -32.78 -1.78 9.03
N GLU A 229 -33.98 -1.47 9.53
CA GLU A 229 -35.03 -0.81 8.74
C GLU A 229 -34.54 0.55 8.22
N LEU A 230 -33.91 1.35 9.08
CA LEU A 230 -33.32 2.63 8.68
C LEU A 230 -32.20 2.47 7.65
N VAL A 231 -31.34 1.44 7.78
CA VAL A 231 -30.32 1.13 6.77
C VAL A 231 -30.94 0.83 5.41
N ASP A 232 -32.00 0.01 5.38
CA ASP A 232 -32.70 -0.35 4.14
C ASP A 232 -33.40 0.85 3.48
N GLU A 233 -33.86 1.83 4.28
CA GLU A 233 -34.49 3.04 3.77
C GLU A 233 -33.49 4.08 3.25
N VAL A 234 -32.36 4.25 3.93
CA VAL A 234 -31.41 5.36 3.68
C VAL A 234 -30.31 4.96 2.70
N TYR A 235 -29.78 3.74 2.81
CA TYR A 235 -28.64 3.31 2.02
C TYR A 235 -29.05 2.43 0.83
N PRO A 236 -28.34 2.55 -0.32
CA PRO A 236 -28.61 1.70 -1.46
C PRO A 236 -28.25 0.25 -1.17
N ALA A 237 -29.02 -0.69 -1.72
CA ALA A 237 -28.63 -2.08 -1.75
C ALA A 237 -27.31 -2.27 -2.50
N PHE A 238 -26.51 -3.28 -2.12
CA PHE A 238 -25.26 -3.56 -2.80
C PHE A 238 -25.45 -3.82 -4.30
N ASN A 239 -24.65 -3.15 -5.11
CA ASN A 239 -24.61 -3.32 -6.55
C ASN A 239 -23.17 -3.58 -7.02
N GLN A 240 -22.93 -4.75 -7.61
CA GLN A 240 -21.60 -5.20 -8.05
C GLN A 240 -20.97 -4.26 -9.11
N GLU A 241 -21.77 -3.76 -10.05
CA GLU A 241 -21.26 -2.88 -11.12
C GLU A 241 -20.83 -1.54 -10.55
N ALA A 242 -21.65 -0.94 -9.67
CA ALA A 242 -21.33 0.30 -8.98
C ALA A 242 -20.08 0.16 -8.06
N TYR A 243 -19.93 -1.00 -7.39
CA TYR A 243 -18.72 -1.29 -6.60
C TYR A 243 -17.48 -1.36 -7.50
N LEU A 244 -17.52 -2.09 -8.60
CA LEU A 244 -16.41 -2.22 -9.53
C LEU A 244 -16.05 -0.89 -10.22
N ALA A 245 -17.03 -0.02 -10.42
CA ALA A 245 -16.82 1.35 -10.93
C ALA A 245 -16.22 2.29 -9.86
N GLY A 246 -16.16 1.87 -8.58
CA GLY A 246 -15.72 2.71 -7.47
C GLY A 246 -16.76 3.74 -7.01
N GLU A 247 -18.03 3.57 -7.39
CA GLU A 247 -19.15 4.47 -7.08
C GLU A 247 -19.88 4.10 -5.78
N LEU A 248 -19.81 2.84 -5.36
CA LEU A 248 -20.44 2.30 -4.16
C LEU A 248 -19.45 1.48 -3.36
N GLN A 249 -19.33 1.75 -2.06
CA GLN A 249 -18.40 1.07 -1.17
C GLN A 249 -19.13 0.25 -0.12
N PRO A 250 -18.96 -1.09 -0.12
CA PRO A 250 -19.50 -1.95 0.93
C PRO A 250 -18.77 -1.71 2.25
N ILE A 251 -19.54 -1.62 3.35
CA ILE A 251 -19.03 -1.44 4.71
C ILE A 251 -19.29 -2.68 5.55
N PHE A 252 -18.25 -3.14 6.23
CA PHE A 252 -18.30 -4.20 7.23
C PHE A 252 -17.86 -3.67 8.60
N PHE A 253 -18.48 -4.18 9.64
CA PHE A 253 -18.16 -3.89 11.02
C PHE A 253 -17.53 -5.11 11.71
N GLY A 254 -16.56 -4.89 12.62
CA GLY A 254 -15.95 -6.00 13.34
C GLY A 254 -14.89 -5.62 14.36
N SER A 255 -14.22 -6.64 14.91
CA SER A 255 -13.05 -6.52 15.76
C SER A 255 -11.98 -7.52 15.33
N ALA A 256 -10.96 -7.03 14.62
CA ALA A 256 -9.87 -7.87 14.16
C ALA A 256 -9.13 -8.54 15.32
N LEU A 257 -8.95 -7.84 16.47
CA LEU A 257 -8.29 -8.39 17.63
C LEU A 257 -8.98 -9.67 18.14
N ASN A 258 -10.29 -9.65 18.14
CA ASN A 258 -11.13 -10.72 18.67
C ASN A 258 -11.61 -11.72 17.59
N ASN A 259 -11.06 -11.66 16.39
CA ASN A 259 -11.42 -12.51 15.23
C ASN A 259 -12.87 -12.32 14.75
N PHE A 260 -13.51 -11.21 15.10
CA PHE A 260 -14.93 -11.02 14.87
C PHE A 260 -15.21 -10.18 13.62
N GLY A 261 -16.12 -10.61 12.77
CA GLY A 261 -16.44 -9.98 11.48
C GLY A 261 -15.35 -10.13 10.41
N VAL A 262 -14.20 -10.78 10.72
CA VAL A 262 -13.07 -10.91 9.79
C VAL A 262 -13.29 -12.03 8.79
N LYS A 263 -13.89 -13.14 9.21
CA LYS A 263 -14.22 -14.24 8.31
C LYS A 263 -15.30 -13.80 7.33
N GLU A 264 -16.33 -13.14 7.80
CA GLU A 264 -17.43 -12.58 7.00
C GLU A 264 -16.90 -11.56 5.98
N LEU A 265 -15.99 -10.69 6.42
CA LEU A 265 -15.28 -9.79 5.53
C LEU A 265 -14.52 -10.54 4.43
N LEU A 266 -13.78 -11.60 4.79
CA LEU A 266 -13.00 -12.39 3.83
C LEU A 266 -13.90 -13.14 2.84
N ASP A 267 -14.96 -13.78 3.33
CA ASP A 267 -15.92 -14.51 2.50
C ASP A 267 -16.61 -13.58 1.50
N ALA A 268 -17.15 -12.45 1.96
CA ALA A 268 -17.72 -11.44 1.08
C ALA A 268 -16.68 -10.87 0.11
N PHE A 269 -15.47 -10.56 0.59
CA PHE A 269 -14.42 -10.00 -0.24
C PHE A 269 -14.05 -10.90 -1.42
N ILE A 270 -13.88 -12.21 -1.22
CA ILE A 270 -13.53 -13.13 -2.32
C ILE A 270 -14.65 -13.27 -3.36
N GLU A 271 -15.88 -13.02 -2.96
CA GLU A 271 -17.05 -13.03 -3.85
C GLU A 271 -17.14 -11.75 -4.68
N ILE A 272 -17.11 -10.58 -4.02
CA ILE A 272 -17.36 -9.29 -4.66
C ILE A 272 -16.12 -8.65 -5.30
N ALA A 273 -14.91 -8.91 -4.78
CA ALA A 273 -13.69 -8.30 -5.30
C ALA A 273 -13.40 -8.71 -6.75
N PRO A 274 -12.88 -7.79 -7.57
CA PRO A 274 -12.61 -8.10 -8.97
C PRO A 274 -11.48 -9.12 -9.13
N PRO A 275 -11.51 -9.92 -10.21
CA PRO A 275 -10.29 -10.53 -10.73
C PRO A 275 -9.33 -9.43 -11.22
N PRO A 276 -8.10 -9.78 -11.64
CA PRO A 276 -7.13 -8.81 -12.13
C PRO A 276 -7.71 -7.87 -13.18
N LEU A 277 -7.68 -6.58 -12.87
CA LEU A 277 -8.23 -5.50 -13.71
C LEU A 277 -7.24 -5.11 -14.82
N PRO A 278 -7.71 -4.59 -15.97
CA PRO A 278 -6.85 -3.98 -16.98
C PRO A 278 -6.01 -2.85 -16.39
N LYS A 279 -4.76 -2.73 -16.84
CA LYS A 279 -3.83 -1.67 -16.40
C LYS A 279 -3.45 -0.77 -17.56
N LYS A 280 -3.39 0.53 -17.28
CA LYS A 280 -3.04 1.55 -18.28
C LYS A 280 -1.52 1.64 -18.42
N ALA A 281 -1.01 1.36 -19.62
CA ALA A 281 0.33 1.75 -20.05
C ALA A 281 0.28 3.11 -20.76
N GLU A 282 1.43 3.69 -21.06
CA GLU A 282 1.50 4.94 -21.84
C GLU A 282 0.89 4.78 -23.21
N GLU A 283 1.19 3.65 -23.83
CA GLU A 283 0.86 3.36 -25.23
C GLU A 283 -0.59 2.88 -25.38
N ARG A 284 -1.11 2.12 -24.41
CA ARG A 284 -2.46 1.52 -24.47
C ARG A 284 -2.95 0.98 -23.13
N LEU A 285 -4.21 0.60 -23.08
CA LEU A 285 -4.76 -0.23 -22.02
C LEU A 285 -4.35 -1.70 -22.25
N VAL A 286 -3.87 -2.38 -21.23
CA VAL A 286 -3.49 -3.81 -21.26
C VAL A 286 -4.53 -4.61 -20.50
N ASP A 287 -5.23 -5.53 -21.19
CA ASP A 287 -6.22 -6.42 -20.56
C ASP A 287 -5.51 -7.64 -19.94
N SER A 288 -5.94 -8.04 -18.77
CA SER A 288 -5.42 -9.23 -18.09
C SER A 288 -5.61 -10.54 -18.88
N LYS A 289 -6.55 -10.56 -19.82
CA LYS A 289 -6.86 -11.74 -20.66
C LYS A 289 -5.96 -11.87 -21.88
N GLU A 290 -5.09 -10.91 -22.17
CA GLU A 290 -4.14 -11.00 -23.28
C GLU A 290 -3.16 -12.15 -23.07
N GLU A 291 -2.80 -12.84 -24.17
CA GLU A 291 -1.94 -14.03 -24.12
C GLU A 291 -0.47 -13.72 -23.87
N LYS A 292 0.01 -12.55 -24.32
CA LYS A 292 1.41 -12.15 -24.16
C LYS A 292 1.65 -11.61 -22.76
N MET A 293 2.72 -12.11 -22.16
CA MET A 293 3.12 -11.68 -20.81
C MET A 293 3.57 -10.23 -20.80
N THR A 294 2.96 -9.47 -19.91
CA THR A 294 3.42 -8.15 -19.49
C THR A 294 3.38 -8.03 -17.97
N GLY A 295 4.27 -7.21 -17.42
CA GLY A 295 4.31 -6.92 -15.99
C GLY A 295 5.21 -5.74 -15.70
N PHE A 296 5.08 -5.18 -14.50
CA PHE A 296 5.89 -4.04 -14.08
C PHE A 296 6.39 -4.17 -12.65
N VAL A 297 7.56 -3.57 -12.40
CA VAL A 297 8.19 -3.51 -11.08
C VAL A 297 7.55 -2.39 -10.28
N PHE A 298 6.83 -2.71 -9.20
CA PHE A 298 6.22 -1.71 -8.32
C PHE A 298 7.01 -1.48 -7.03
N LYS A 299 7.88 -2.43 -6.67
CA LYS A 299 8.67 -2.39 -5.44
C LYS A 299 10.02 -3.06 -5.63
N ILE A 300 11.04 -2.52 -4.97
CA ILE A 300 12.35 -3.15 -4.83
C ILE A 300 12.66 -3.21 -3.33
N HIS A 301 13.26 -4.31 -2.89
CA HIS A 301 13.75 -4.45 -1.53
C HIS A 301 15.13 -5.10 -1.54
N ALA A 302 16.12 -4.44 -0.91
CA ALA A 302 17.46 -4.96 -0.74
C ALA A 302 17.61 -5.59 0.66
N ASN A 303 18.49 -6.59 0.77
CA ASN A 303 18.90 -7.22 2.03
C ASN A 303 17.72 -7.77 2.88
N MET A 304 16.73 -8.39 2.25
CA MET A 304 15.67 -9.09 3.00
C MET A 304 16.21 -10.16 3.93
N ASP A 305 17.32 -10.82 3.55
CA ASP A 305 18.09 -11.68 4.43
C ASP A 305 19.43 -10.99 4.75
N PRO A 306 19.68 -10.62 6.01
CA PRO A 306 20.94 -9.99 6.41
C PRO A 306 22.19 -10.85 6.12
N LYS A 307 22.02 -12.17 5.98
CA LYS A 307 23.10 -13.11 5.67
C LYS A 307 23.41 -13.19 4.18
N HIS A 308 22.42 -12.91 3.36
CA HIS A 308 22.52 -12.90 1.91
C HIS A 308 22.19 -11.49 1.41
N ARG A 309 23.15 -10.81 0.78
CA ARG A 309 22.97 -9.46 0.23
C ARG A 309 22.12 -9.51 -1.03
N ASP A 310 20.90 -10.02 -0.89
CA ASP A 310 19.95 -10.20 -1.98
C ASP A 310 19.12 -8.94 -2.19
N ARG A 311 18.95 -8.58 -3.44
CA ARG A 311 18.01 -7.54 -3.87
C ARG A 311 16.89 -8.23 -4.64
N LEU A 312 15.65 -7.93 -4.27
CA LEU A 312 14.45 -8.45 -4.91
C LEU A 312 13.68 -7.32 -5.56
N ALA A 313 13.30 -7.50 -6.81
CA ALA A 313 12.32 -6.65 -7.48
C ALA A 313 10.98 -7.41 -7.53
N PHE A 314 9.90 -6.75 -7.11
CA PHE A 314 8.55 -7.29 -7.08
C PHE A 314 7.82 -6.85 -8.33
N ILE A 315 7.38 -7.83 -9.12
CA ILE A 315 6.69 -7.62 -10.39
C ILE A 315 5.22 -8.01 -10.24
N LYS A 316 4.33 -7.09 -10.58
CA LYS A 316 2.92 -7.40 -10.82
C LYS A 316 2.79 -7.96 -12.23
N ILE A 317 2.25 -9.17 -12.37
CA ILE A 317 1.89 -9.72 -13.67
C ILE A 317 0.55 -9.12 -14.09
N VAL A 318 0.53 -8.46 -15.25
CA VAL A 318 -0.65 -7.76 -15.77
C VAL A 318 -1.39 -8.60 -16.79
N SER A 319 -0.69 -9.21 -17.74
CA SER A 319 -1.26 -10.08 -18.77
C SER A 319 -0.40 -11.29 -19.05
N GLY A 320 -0.93 -12.26 -19.75
CA GLY A 320 -0.23 -13.46 -20.20
C GLY A 320 0.27 -14.36 -19.08
N THR A 321 1.23 -15.20 -19.37
CA THR A 321 1.76 -16.19 -18.43
C THR A 321 3.25 -15.99 -18.23
N PHE A 322 3.65 -15.64 -17.00
CA PHE A 322 5.05 -15.63 -16.62
C PHE A 322 5.54 -17.07 -16.43
N LYS A 323 6.65 -17.43 -17.07
CA LYS A 323 7.27 -18.75 -16.98
C LYS A 323 8.73 -18.62 -16.55
N ARG A 324 9.15 -19.45 -15.63
CA ARG A 324 10.55 -19.56 -15.21
C ARG A 324 11.46 -19.83 -16.42
N ASN A 325 12.62 -19.20 -16.46
CA ASN A 325 13.62 -19.31 -17.53
C ASN A 325 13.16 -18.89 -18.94
N ALA A 326 11.94 -18.38 -19.11
CA ALA A 326 11.53 -17.78 -20.37
C ALA A 326 12.23 -16.42 -20.59
N PRO A 327 12.50 -16.01 -21.84
CA PRO A 327 13.09 -14.71 -22.15
C PRO A 327 12.04 -13.61 -22.16
N TYR A 328 12.27 -12.56 -21.37
CA TYR A 328 11.44 -11.36 -21.34
C TYR A 328 12.25 -10.13 -21.75
N LEU A 329 11.65 -9.21 -22.48
CA LEU A 329 12.22 -7.92 -22.81
C LEU A 329 12.13 -7.00 -21.59
N HIS A 330 13.26 -6.55 -21.06
CA HIS A 330 13.34 -5.44 -20.12
C HIS A 330 13.28 -4.16 -20.94
N VAL A 331 12.12 -3.50 -20.96
CA VAL A 331 11.80 -2.44 -21.94
C VAL A 331 12.80 -1.28 -21.84
N ARG A 332 13.04 -0.74 -20.65
CA ARG A 332 13.98 0.39 -20.45
C ARG A 332 15.38 0.11 -20.97
N ASN A 333 15.90 -1.10 -20.80
CA ASN A 333 17.26 -1.46 -21.21
C ASN A 333 17.35 -2.07 -22.60
N GLY A 334 16.22 -2.41 -23.23
CA GLY A 334 16.15 -3.08 -24.54
C GLY A 334 16.74 -4.49 -24.55
N LYS A 335 17.00 -5.10 -23.38
CA LYS A 335 17.68 -6.40 -23.26
C LYS A 335 16.70 -7.50 -22.87
N LYS A 336 16.92 -8.71 -23.40
CA LYS A 336 16.21 -9.89 -22.96
C LYS A 336 16.84 -10.44 -21.69
N VAL A 337 16.00 -10.71 -20.67
CA VAL A 337 16.38 -11.26 -19.37
C VAL A 337 15.66 -12.57 -19.12
N LYS A 338 16.26 -13.45 -18.30
CA LYS A 338 15.68 -14.72 -17.87
C LYS A 338 15.84 -14.86 -16.36
N PHE A 339 14.88 -15.48 -15.71
CA PHE A 339 14.87 -15.65 -14.26
C PHE A 339 14.90 -17.13 -13.89
N SER A 340 15.97 -17.57 -13.24
CA SER A 340 16.18 -18.95 -12.83
C SER A 340 15.51 -19.31 -11.52
N SER A 341 15.28 -18.31 -10.65
CA SER A 341 14.74 -18.51 -9.31
C SER A 341 13.73 -17.41 -8.95
N PRO A 342 12.62 -17.28 -9.73
CA PRO A 342 11.57 -16.34 -9.35
C PRO A 342 10.83 -16.88 -8.12
N ASN A 343 10.46 -16.00 -7.18
CA ASN A 343 9.85 -16.38 -5.91
C ASN A 343 8.40 -15.89 -5.81
N ALA A 344 7.54 -16.74 -5.25
CA ALA A 344 6.28 -16.33 -4.66
C ALA A 344 6.42 -16.25 -3.13
N PHE A 345 5.54 -15.47 -2.50
CA PHE A 345 5.57 -15.20 -1.07
C PHE A 345 4.30 -15.78 -0.44
N PHE A 346 4.36 -17.04 -0.02
CA PHE A 346 3.28 -17.70 0.71
C PHE A 346 3.50 -17.50 2.21
N ALA A 347 2.83 -16.50 2.79
CA ALA A 347 2.97 -16.11 4.19
C ALA A 347 4.45 -16.03 4.64
N GLU A 348 4.91 -16.97 5.46
CA GLU A 348 6.29 -17.03 5.98
C GLU A 348 7.30 -17.69 5.02
N LYS A 349 6.84 -18.29 3.90
CA LYS A 349 7.68 -19.10 3.01
C LYS A 349 7.89 -18.45 1.65
N LYS A 350 9.13 -18.50 1.17
CA LYS A 350 9.48 -18.19 -0.21
C LYS A 350 9.50 -19.50 -1.00
N GLU A 351 8.77 -19.55 -2.10
CA GLU A 351 8.72 -20.72 -2.97
C GLU A 351 9.13 -20.32 -4.40
N ILE A 352 9.91 -21.17 -5.06
CA ILE A 352 10.25 -20.96 -6.46
C ILE A 352 9.00 -21.19 -7.32
N VAL A 353 8.73 -20.25 -8.19
CA VAL A 353 7.57 -20.25 -9.08
C VAL A 353 7.95 -20.73 -10.46
N GLU A 354 7.29 -21.78 -10.96
CA GLU A 354 7.42 -22.22 -12.34
C GLU A 354 6.56 -21.39 -13.30
N ILE A 355 5.34 -21.07 -12.86
CA ILE A 355 4.33 -20.38 -13.66
C ILE A 355 3.57 -19.38 -12.78
N SER A 356 3.35 -18.16 -13.29
CA SER A 356 2.47 -17.15 -12.68
C SER A 356 1.55 -16.53 -13.73
N TYR A 357 0.39 -16.07 -13.28
CA TYR A 357 -0.69 -15.54 -14.11
C TYR A 357 -1.02 -14.10 -13.75
N PRO A 358 -1.81 -13.39 -14.56
CA PRO A 358 -2.25 -12.04 -14.24
C PRO A 358 -2.83 -11.95 -12.83
N GLY A 359 -2.45 -10.91 -12.11
CA GLY A 359 -2.79 -10.74 -10.70
C GLY A 359 -1.71 -11.23 -9.73
N ASP A 360 -0.88 -12.18 -10.12
CA ASP A 360 0.21 -12.65 -9.25
C ASP A 360 1.30 -11.59 -9.09
N ILE A 361 1.99 -11.71 -7.94
CA ILE A 361 3.20 -10.94 -7.66
C ILE A 361 4.37 -11.91 -7.59
N VAL A 362 5.41 -11.61 -8.37
CA VAL A 362 6.62 -12.42 -8.47
C VAL A 362 7.81 -11.61 -8.00
N GLY A 363 8.58 -12.15 -7.06
CA GLY A 363 9.88 -11.59 -6.67
C GLY A 363 10.98 -12.16 -7.54
N ILE A 364 11.77 -11.31 -8.14
CA ILE A 364 12.94 -11.69 -8.93
C ILE A 364 14.21 -11.18 -8.29
N HIS A 365 15.26 -12.01 -8.31
CA HIS A 365 16.59 -11.56 -7.89
C HIS A 365 17.13 -10.52 -8.86
N ASP A 366 17.58 -9.40 -8.30
CA ASP A 366 18.10 -8.26 -9.04
C ASP A 366 19.52 -7.93 -8.61
N THR A 367 20.41 -7.78 -9.57
CA THR A 367 21.80 -7.36 -9.36
C THR A 367 22.00 -5.84 -9.43
N GLY A 368 20.92 -5.05 -9.40
CA GLY A 368 20.93 -3.59 -9.50
C GLY A 368 20.51 -3.08 -10.89
N ASN A 369 19.90 -3.92 -11.71
CA ASN A 369 19.47 -3.55 -13.06
C ASN A 369 18.06 -2.99 -13.13
N PHE A 370 17.20 -3.36 -12.17
CA PHE A 370 15.80 -2.93 -12.14
C PHE A 370 15.62 -1.64 -11.35
N LYS A 371 14.69 -0.83 -11.84
CA LYS A 371 14.14 0.33 -11.16
C LYS A 371 12.64 0.14 -10.95
N ILE A 372 12.08 0.83 -9.97
CA ILE A 372 10.63 0.92 -9.80
C ILE A 372 10.04 1.56 -11.07
N GLY A 373 8.96 0.97 -11.61
CA GLY A 373 8.38 1.37 -12.89
C GLY A 373 8.88 0.60 -14.11
N ASP A 374 9.96 -0.18 -14.00
CA ASP A 374 10.46 -0.98 -15.12
C ASP A 374 9.43 -2.00 -15.58
N THR A 375 9.29 -2.12 -16.90
CA THR A 375 8.36 -3.04 -17.54
C THR A 375 9.08 -4.24 -18.14
N LEU A 376 8.46 -5.41 -17.99
CA LEU A 376 8.83 -6.66 -18.63
C LEU A 376 7.73 -7.11 -19.57
N THR A 377 8.10 -7.52 -20.80
CA THR A 377 7.15 -8.00 -21.82
C THR A 377 7.72 -9.16 -22.63
N GLU A 378 6.89 -9.81 -23.43
CA GLU A 378 7.33 -10.77 -24.46
C GLU A 378 7.75 -10.12 -25.77
N GLY A 379 8.15 -8.83 -25.75
CA GLY A 379 8.74 -8.14 -26.91
C GLY A 379 8.03 -6.84 -27.31
N GLU A 380 6.88 -6.53 -26.73
CA GLU A 380 6.19 -5.26 -26.94
C GLU A 380 6.87 -4.14 -26.15
N GLN A 381 6.92 -2.94 -26.73
CA GLN A 381 7.40 -1.74 -26.05
C GLN A 381 6.22 -1.10 -25.32
N LEU A 382 6.16 -1.30 -24.02
CA LEU A 382 5.13 -0.77 -23.13
C LEU A 382 5.76 -0.17 -21.88
N ASN A 383 5.20 0.96 -21.41
CA ASN A 383 5.57 1.60 -20.17
C ASN A 383 4.34 1.76 -19.27
N PHE A 384 4.29 1.03 -18.15
CA PHE A 384 3.20 1.20 -17.20
C PHE A 384 3.38 2.50 -16.42
N LYS A 385 2.40 3.40 -16.57
CA LYS A 385 2.37 4.71 -15.88
C LYS A 385 2.07 4.60 -14.39
N GLY A 386 2.53 5.58 -13.66
CA GLY A 386 1.87 5.99 -12.43
C GLY A 386 2.56 5.70 -11.14
N ILE A 387 3.89 5.81 -11.10
CA ILE A 387 4.65 5.83 -9.84
C ILE A 387 5.46 7.13 -9.77
N PRO A 388 4.81 8.30 -9.58
CA PRO A 388 5.53 9.56 -9.49
C PRO A 388 6.35 9.62 -8.20
N SER A 389 7.55 10.20 -8.27
CA SER A 389 8.28 10.67 -7.11
C SER A 389 7.91 12.12 -6.83
N PHE A 390 7.32 12.36 -5.68
CA PHE A 390 6.95 13.72 -5.24
C PHE A 390 8.14 14.45 -4.64
N SER A 391 8.08 15.80 -4.61
CA SER A 391 9.07 16.59 -3.90
C SER A 391 9.05 16.23 -2.40
N PRO A 392 10.21 15.93 -1.81
CA PRO A 392 10.33 15.73 -0.37
C PRO A 392 9.91 16.94 0.44
N GLU A 393 9.57 16.71 1.72
CA GLU A 393 9.21 17.78 2.68
C GLU A 393 10.35 18.12 3.64
N HIS A 394 11.28 17.17 3.86
CA HIS A 394 12.41 17.35 4.76
C HIS A 394 13.73 17.08 4.02
N PHE A 395 14.72 17.93 4.29
CA PHE A 395 16.03 17.83 3.63
C PHE A 395 17.16 17.89 4.66
N ARG A 396 18.11 16.96 4.55
CA ARG A 396 19.32 16.95 5.38
C ARG A 396 20.55 16.57 4.56
N TYR A 397 21.66 17.17 4.88
CA TYR A 397 22.94 16.62 4.42
C TYR A 397 23.20 15.28 5.08
N VAL A 398 23.77 14.35 4.33
CA VAL A 398 24.30 13.11 4.87
C VAL A 398 25.81 13.17 4.88
N ASN A 399 26.38 13.03 6.07
CA ASN A 399 27.81 13.05 6.29
C ASN A 399 28.29 11.64 6.67
N ASN A 400 29.43 11.23 6.12
CA ASN A 400 30.06 9.98 6.50
C ASN A 400 30.73 10.13 7.88
N ALA A 401 30.30 9.33 8.84
CA ALA A 401 30.90 9.34 10.19
C ALA A 401 32.20 8.54 10.27
N ASP A 402 32.47 7.63 9.29
CA ASP A 402 33.69 6.83 9.22
C ASP A 402 34.27 6.88 7.79
N PRO A 403 35.35 7.65 7.56
CA PRO A 403 35.97 7.76 6.23
C PRO A 403 36.37 6.42 5.59
N MET A 404 36.71 5.41 6.40
CA MET A 404 37.09 4.07 5.93
C MET A 404 35.91 3.30 5.34
N LYS A 405 34.67 3.68 5.67
CA LYS A 405 33.42 3.05 5.25
C LYS A 405 32.70 3.80 4.12
N SER A 406 33.38 4.73 3.45
CA SER A 406 32.79 5.57 2.40
C SER A 406 32.10 4.76 1.29
N LYS A 407 32.75 3.68 0.81
CA LYS A 407 32.18 2.82 -0.23
C LYS A 407 30.88 2.12 0.23
N GLN A 408 30.87 1.63 1.47
CA GLN A 408 29.70 0.98 2.06
C GLN A 408 28.56 1.96 2.23
N LEU A 409 28.85 3.18 2.73
CA LEU A 409 27.85 4.24 2.89
C LEU A 409 27.20 4.59 1.55
N PHE A 410 27.99 4.90 0.52
CA PHE A 410 27.41 5.28 -0.78
C PHE A 410 26.67 4.13 -1.44
N LYS A 411 27.19 2.90 -1.34
CA LYS A 411 26.46 1.72 -1.83
C LYS A 411 25.13 1.53 -1.09
N GLY A 412 25.13 1.67 0.24
CA GLY A 412 23.90 1.58 1.04
C GLY A 412 22.90 2.67 0.67
N LEU A 413 23.34 3.90 0.55
CA LEU A 413 22.50 5.00 0.11
C LEU A 413 21.89 4.74 -1.27
N ASP A 414 22.70 4.32 -2.25
CA ASP A 414 22.20 4.03 -3.59
C ASP A 414 21.13 2.94 -3.59
N GLN A 415 21.34 1.87 -2.83
CA GLN A 415 20.38 0.77 -2.75
C GLN A 415 19.09 1.18 -2.04
N LEU A 416 19.16 1.93 -0.93
CA LEU A 416 17.98 2.44 -0.21
C LEU A 416 17.19 3.43 -1.07
N MET A 417 17.86 4.24 -1.90
CA MET A 417 17.17 5.14 -2.83
C MET A 417 16.50 4.36 -3.99
N ASP A 418 17.12 3.27 -4.46
CA ASP A 418 16.47 2.40 -5.46
C ASP A 418 15.22 1.70 -4.93
N GLU A 419 15.17 1.44 -3.62
CA GLU A 419 13.95 0.98 -2.95
C GLU A 419 12.87 2.08 -2.83
N GLY A 420 13.26 3.33 -3.09
CA GLY A 420 12.38 4.49 -2.95
C GLY A 420 12.11 4.89 -1.50
N VAL A 421 12.98 4.52 -0.56
CA VAL A 421 12.85 4.93 0.85
C VAL A 421 12.96 6.44 1.01
N ALA A 422 13.78 7.10 0.19
CA ALA A 422 13.97 8.55 0.15
C ALA A 422 14.53 8.96 -1.20
N GLN A 423 14.81 10.25 -1.39
CA GLN A 423 15.44 10.79 -2.58
C GLN A 423 16.84 11.32 -2.27
N LEU A 424 17.76 11.13 -3.18
CA LEU A 424 19.16 11.57 -3.04
C LEU A 424 19.48 12.65 -4.06
N PHE A 425 19.95 13.78 -3.56
CA PHE A 425 20.42 14.90 -4.37
C PHE A 425 21.90 15.12 -4.16
N THR A 426 22.59 15.51 -5.21
CA THR A 426 24.03 15.86 -5.16
C THR A 426 24.16 17.32 -5.54
N LEU A 427 24.66 18.17 -4.62
CA LEU A 427 24.85 19.59 -4.91
C LEU A 427 25.92 19.80 -6.00
N ASP A 428 25.60 20.65 -6.97
CA ASP A 428 26.52 20.96 -8.09
C ASP A 428 27.78 21.70 -7.65
N THR A 429 27.71 22.45 -6.53
CA THR A 429 28.83 23.30 -6.08
C THR A 429 29.97 22.56 -5.41
N ASN A 430 29.66 21.52 -4.62
CA ASN A 430 30.63 20.86 -3.74
C ASN A 430 30.47 19.34 -3.68
N GLY A 431 29.52 18.76 -4.41
CA GLY A 431 29.25 17.31 -4.44
C GLY A 431 28.68 16.73 -3.15
N ARG A 432 28.31 17.57 -2.16
CA ARG A 432 27.67 17.10 -0.92
C ARG A 432 26.35 16.41 -1.25
N LYS A 433 26.08 15.33 -0.51
CA LYS A 433 24.86 14.54 -0.65
C LYS A 433 23.77 15.09 0.28
N VAL A 434 22.58 15.26 -0.26
CA VAL A 434 21.37 15.67 0.46
C VAL A 434 20.34 14.57 0.33
N ILE A 435 19.78 14.13 1.45
CA ILE A 435 18.65 13.19 1.47
C ILE A 435 17.38 14.01 1.67
N GLY A 436 16.41 13.79 0.78
CA GLY A 436 15.06 14.30 0.88
C GLY A 436 14.09 13.20 1.29
N THR A 437 13.26 13.45 2.31
CA THR A 437 12.27 12.53 2.85
C THR A 437 10.90 13.17 2.94
N VAL A 438 9.84 12.35 2.96
CA VAL A 438 8.47 12.81 3.21
C VAL A 438 8.28 13.11 4.70
N GLY A 439 8.91 12.32 5.57
CA GLY A 439 8.81 12.50 7.01
C GLY A 439 10.13 12.24 7.76
N ALA A 440 10.16 12.73 9.00
CA ALA A 440 11.37 12.70 9.83
C ALA A 440 11.80 11.28 10.22
N LEU A 441 10.85 10.35 10.38
CA LEU A 441 11.13 8.96 10.79
C LEU A 441 11.95 8.19 9.74
N GLN A 442 11.83 8.57 8.46
CA GLN A 442 12.63 7.96 7.39
C GLN A 442 14.14 8.13 7.60
N TYR A 443 14.60 9.24 8.19
CA TYR A 443 16.02 9.42 8.50
C TYR A 443 16.52 8.39 9.52
N GLU A 444 15.71 8.09 10.55
CA GLU A 444 16.08 7.10 11.55
C GLU A 444 16.14 5.70 10.94
N VAL A 445 15.17 5.38 10.06
CA VAL A 445 15.15 4.10 9.33
C VAL A 445 16.35 3.96 8.41
N ILE A 446 16.68 5.01 7.65
CA ILE A 446 17.85 5.01 6.76
C ILE A 446 19.13 4.84 7.57
N GLN A 447 19.30 5.57 8.68
CA GLN A 447 20.47 5.48 9.54
C GLN A 447 20.61 4.08 10.15
N TYR A 448 19.54 3.53 10.68
CA TYR A 448 19.49 2.18 11.23
C TYR A 448 19.91 1.13 10.17
N ARG A 449 19.33 1.19 8.99
CA ARG A 449 19.62 0.27 7.90
C ARG A 449 21.04 0.39 7.38
N LEU A 450 21.57 1.63 7.25
CA LEU A 450 22.98 1.84 6.87
C LEU A 450 23.95 1.23 7.88
N GLU A 451 23.66 1.36 9.18
CA GLU A 451 24.51 0.79 10.23
C GLU A 451 24.42 -0.74 10.28
N HIS A 452 23.23 -1.32 10.26
CA HIS A 452 23.01 -2.76 10.50
C HIS A 452 23.17 -3.61 9.22
N GLU A 453 22.77 -3.10 8.08
CA GLU A 453 22.81 -3.86 6.82
C GLU A 453 24.10 -3.61 6.03
N TYR A 454 24.67 -2.40 6.10
CA TYR A 454 25.85 -2.00 5.33
C TYR A 454 27.10 -1.79 6.19
N GLY A 455 26.96 -1.77 7.51
CA GLY A 455 28.05 -1.53 8.45
C GLY A 455 28.64 -0.11 8.34
N ALA A 456 27.85 0.86 7.90
CA ALA A 456 28.28 2.23 7.65
C ALA A 456 27.49 3.20 8.52
N LYS A 457 28.19 4.03 9.32
CA LYS A 457 27.58 5.07 10.15
C LYS A 457 27.50 6.38 9.40
N CYS A 458 26.36 7.04 9.50
CA CYS A 458 26.18 8.40 8.99
C CYS A 458 25.68 9.35 10.08
N SER A 459 25.85 10.64 9.84
CA SER A 459 25.23 11.71 10.62
C SER A 459 24.52 12.67 9.69
N TYR A 460 23.52 13.36 10.22
CA TYR A 460 22.73 14.31 9.47
C TYR A 460 22.98 15.74 9.95
N GLU A 461 23.00 16.68 9.01
CA GLU A 461 23.04 18.11 9.25
C GLU A 461 21.82 18.74 8.59
N ASN A 462 21.10 19.58 9.31
CA ASN A 462 19.88 20.18 8.79
C ASN A 462 20.19 21.10 7.61
N LEU A 463 19.30 21.06 6.59
CA LEU A 463 19.34 21.92 5.44
C LEU A 463 17.97 22.60 5.29
N GLN A 464 17.99 23.94 5.24
CA GLN A 464 16.77 24.72 5.03
C GLN A 464 16.42 24.71 3.55
N VAL A 465 15.58 23.77 3.17
CA VAL A 465 14.95 23.63 1.85
C VAL A 465 13.46 23.45 2.08
N HIS A 466 12.66 24.18 1.34
CA HIS A 466 11.21 24.10 1.35
C HIS A 466 10.70 23.08 0.34
N LYS A 467 11.27 23.06 -0.87
CA LYS A 467 10.84 22.17 -1.97
C LYS A 467 12.01 21.84 -2.89
N ALA A 468 12.00 20.63 -3.43
CA ALA A 468 12.78 20.25 -4.59
C ALA A 468 11.97 20.50 -5.86
N CYS A 469 12.53 21.23 -6.80
CA CYS A 469 11.88 21.56 -8.07
C CYS A 469 12.74 21.03 -9.21
N TRP A 470 12.22 20.09 -10.00
CA TRP A 470 12.89 19.62 -11.21
C TRP A 470 12.82 20.70 -12.28
N VAL A 471 13.96 20.97 -12.91
CA VAL A 471 14.14 22.11 -13.81
C VAL A 471 14.06 21.65 -15.25
N GLU A 472 13.08 22.18 -15.97
CA GLU A 472 12.92 21.96 -17.41
C GLU A 472 13.11 23.29 -18.18
N PRO A 473 14.24 23.51 -18.85
CA PRO A 473 14.41 24.67 -19.70
C PRO A 473 13.72 24.44 -21.05
N GLU A 474 13.05 25.45 -21.59
CA GLU A 474 12.56 25.42 -22.98
C GLU A 474 13.69 25.20 -23.99
N ASN A 475 14.84 25.82 -23.70
CA ASN A 475 16.08 25.63 -24.44
C ASN A 475 17.28 25.70 -23.50
N SER A 476 18.06 24.64 -23.45
CA SER A 476 19.26 24.53 -22.59
C SER A 476 20.38 25.53 -22.93
N LYS A 477 20.35 26.17 -24.11
CA LYS A 477 21.30 27.20 -24.55
C LYS A 477 20.76 28.63 -24.38
N ASN A 478 19.54 28.79 -23.86
CA ASN A 478 18.94 30.10 -23.65
C ASN A 478 19.76 30.90 -22.61
N ALA A 479 19.98 32.19 -22.86
CA ALA A 479 20.67 33.11 -21.96
C ALA A 479 19.99 33.18 -20.58
N GLU A 480 18.66 33.11 -20.54
CA GLU A 480 17.86 33.11 -19.33
C GLU A 480 18.16 31.85 -18.47
N PHE A 481 18.23 30.67 -19.07
CA PHE A 481 18.60 29.45 -18.36
C PHE A 481 20.05 29.47 -17.85
N LEU A 482 20.97 30.04 -18.61
CA LEU A 482 22.37 30.18 -18.20
C LEU A 482 22.50 31.16 -17.03
N ASP A 483 21.75 32.28 -17.06
CA ASP A 483 21.70 33.23 -15.93
C ASP A 483 21.05 32.59 -14.69
N PHE A 484 19.93 31.84 -14.86
CA PHE A 484 19.34 31.06 -13.77
C PHE A 484 20.36 30.13 -13.12
N LYS A 485 21.10 29.33 -13.90
CA LYS A 485 22.14 28.43 -13.38
C LYS A 485 23.24 29.19 -12.61
N ARG A 486 23.68 30.33 -13.12
CA ARG A 486 24.69 31.16 -12.48
C ARG A 486 24.18 31.75 -11.15
N VAL A 487 23.00 32.33 -11.16
CA VAL A 487 22.42 33.02 -9.99
C VAL A 487 21.99 32.05 -8.89
N LYS A 488 21.42 30.90 -9.29
CA LYS A 488 20.92 29.87 -8.37
C LYS A 488 21.91 28.75 -8.08
N GLN A 489 23.16 28.83 -8.51
CA GLN A 489 24.19 27.78 -8.44
C GLN A 489 24.27 27.09 -7.07
N ARG A 490 24.13 27.84 -5.96
CA ARG A 490 24.22 27.31 -4.59
C ARG A 490 23.07 26.38 -4.22
N PHE A 491 21.96 26.48 -4.91
CA PHE A 491 20.72 25.73 -4.69
C PHE A 491 20.47 24.67 -5.77
N LEU A 492 21.41 24.54 -6.71
CA LEU A 492 21.30 23.54 -7.76
C LEU A 492 21.92 22.22 -7.31
N ALA A 493 21.21 21.15 -7.61
CA ALA A 493 21.60 19.79 -7.35
C ALA A 493 21.24 18.89 -8.55
N LYS A 494 21.74 17.68 -8.54
CA LYS A 494 21.30 16.61 -9.43
C LYS A 494 20.65 15.52 -8.61
N ASP A 495 19.56 15.00 -9.10
CA ASP A 495 18.97 13.78 -8.56
C ASP A 495 19.81 12.54 -8.98
N LYS A 496 19.34 11.35 -8.61
CA LYS A 496 20.02 10.09 -8.90
C LYS A 496 20.09 9.79 -10.41
N GLU A 497 19.13 10.25 -11.18
CA GLU A 497 19.06 10.13 -12.64
C GLU A 497 19.89 11.20 -13.37
N GLY A 498 20.49 12.13 -12.64
CA GLY A 498 21.29 13.24 -13.17
C GLY A 498 20.46 14.42 -13.66
N GLN A 499 19.15 14.46 -13.38
CA GLN A 499 18.29 15.59 -13.70
C GLN A 499 18.64 16.79 -12.82
N LEU A 500 18.55 17.97 -13.39
CA LEU A 500 18.79 19.22 -12.65
C LEU A 500 17.60 19.52 -11.72
N VAL A 501 17.93 19.77 -10.46
CA VAL A 501 16.96 20.09 -9.40
C VAL A 501 17.35 21.39 -8.73
N PHE A 502 16.36 22.26 -8.55
CA PHE A 502 16.49 23.48 -7.75
C PHE A 502 15.92 23.21 -6.36
N LEU A 503 16.78 23.23 -5.35
CA LEU A 503 16.42 23.09 -3.93
C LEU A 503 16.02 24.46 -3.38
N ALA A 504 14.76 24.82 -3.49
CA ALA A 504 14.28 26.14 -3.09
C ALA A 504 14.10 26.23 -1.57
N ASP A 505 14.56 27.34 -0.96
CA ASP A 505 14.50 27.61 0.47
C ASP A 505 13.11 28.05 0.96
N SER A 506 12.28 28.61 0.08
CA SER A 506 10.95 29.10 0.41
C SER A 506 9.99 29.09 -0.78
N ALA A 507 8.69 29.12 -0.52
CA ALA A 507 7.66 29.32 -1.54
C ALA A 507 7.84 30.64 -2.29
N PHE A 508 8.25 31.71 -1.57
CA PHE A 508 8.55 33.01 -2.18
C PHE A 508 9.67 32.91 -3.20
N THR A 509 10.75 32.20 -2.87
CA THR A 509 11.88 31.98 -3.80
C THR A 509 11.45 31.23 -5.06
N ILE A 510 10.53 30.27 -4.96
CA ILE A 510 9.96 29.58 -6.12
C ILE A 510 9.21 30.57 -7.01
N GLN A 511 8.27 31.34 -6.42
CA GLN A 511 7.45 32.30 -7.14
C GLN A 511 8.30 33.39 -7.83
N MET A 512 9.27 33.94 -7.13
CA MET A 512 10.21 34.93 -7.69
C MET A 512 11.06 34.36 -8.81
N THR A 513 11.46 33.08 -8.69
CA THR A 513 12.23 32.40 -9.73
C THR A 513 11.40 32.18 -10.99
N GLN A 514 10.15 31.71 -10.86
CA GLN A 514 9.22 31.53 -11.98
C GLN A 514 8.90 32.86 -12.67
N SER A 515 8.72 33.94 -11.91
CA SER A 515 8.47 35.29 -12.48
C SER A 515 9.67 35.83 -13.23
N LYS A 516 10.89 35.62 -12.70
CA LYS A 516 12.13 36.13 -13.29
C LYS A 516 12.60 35.30 -14.50
N TYR A 517 12.32 33.99 -14.51
CA TYR A 517 12.79 33.04 -15.52
C TYR A 517 11.61 32.27 -16.13
N PRO A 518 10.71 32.90 -16.89
CA PRO A 518 9.50 32.28 -17.40
C PRO A 518 9.75 31.11 -18.37
N THR A 519 10.90 31.07 -19.05
CA THR A 519 11.31 29.96 -19.92
C THR A 519 11.92 28.77 -19.16
N VAL A 520 12.04 28.86 -17.84
CA VAL A 520 12.55 27.80 -16.96
C VAL A 520 11.39 27.26 -16.15
N LYS A 521 10.80 26.15 -16.58
CA LYS A 521 9.70 25.50 -15.86
C LYS A 521 10.21 24.76 -14.64
N LEU A 522 9.50 24.92 -13.52
CA LEU A 522 9.77 24.24 -12.26
C LEU A 522 8.65 23.23 -11.97
N HIS A 523 8.99 21.96 -11.87
CA HIS A 523 8.07 20.86 -11.61
C HIS A 523 8.27 20.32 -10.19
N PHE A 524 7.18 19.90 -9.54
CA PHE A 524 7.22 19.36 -8.17
C PHE A 524 7.24 17.83 -8.13
N THR A 525 7.30 17.21 -9.29
CA THR A 525 7.44 15.76 -9.49
C THR A 525 8.58 15.50 -10.46
N SER A 526 9.25 14.36 -10.32
CA SER A 526 10.36 13.97 -11.20
C SER A 526 9.89 13.55 -12.61
N GLU A 527 8.62 13.21 -12.77
CA GLU A 527 8.02 12.75 -14.01
C GLU A 527 7.24 13.88 -14.68
N PHE A 528 7.94 14.80 -15.30
CA PHE A 528 7.32 15.89 -16.07
C PHE A 528 7.50 15.76 -17.58
N LYS A 529 8.22 14.75 -18.05
CA LYS A 529 8.34 14.43 -19.48
C LYS A 529 7.14 13.59 -19.90
N HIS A 530 6.30 14.19 -20.71
CA HIS A 530 5.20 13.54 -21.43
C HIS A 530 5.69 12.91 -22.73
#